data_7151867c091f1c5162a5f63982b5c300
#
_entry.id   7151867c091f1c5162a5f63982b5c300
#
_cell.length_a   1.000
_cell.length_b   1.000
_cell.length_c   1.000
_cell.angle_alpha   90.00
_cell.angle_beta   90.00
_cell.angle_gamma   90.00
#
_symmetry.space_group_name_H-M   'P 1'
#
loop_
_entity.id
_entity.type
_entity.pdbx_description
1 polymer ?
#
loop_
_entity_poly.entity_id
_entity_poly.type
_entity_poly.pdbx_seq_one_letter_code
_entity_poly.pdbx_strand_id
1 'polypeptide(L)'
;MKGTIRRSLSSIATLALVIGAPALADGPTSQDIANSATNTSAVLANGMGPRAQRFSTLAQVNTSTVAKLVPAFAASLGGEKQRGQESQPLVYDGTIYVTGSYSRVFAFDSRTGEKKWEYDARLPDGIMPCCDVVNRGAAIHGDKIIFATLDAHLIALNRHTGKVIWNKTIADYQAGYSATAAPMIVKDMVIYGNSGGEFGITGAVQARDVNTGELIWERPTIEGNVGTLRGQPNGMTGKLNATWQGDQWKTGGGATWLGGTYDPETNLIYMGTGNPGPWNSHLRPGDNLYTASTLAIDADTGVIKWHFQTTPHDGWDFDGVNEFIPFDATINGKPMKLGAKADRNGYFFVLDRLTGKFVSASKFVMQTTWANGFNAKTGRPNFIDDNRPGAPVGAEKGKVVFASPSFLGGKNWMPMAYSQQTGLFYIPSNDWGMDIWNEPIAYKKGAAYLGAGFTIKPIAEDHIGALRAMDPTTGKIVWEYKNKAPLWGGVLTTAGGLVFTGTPEGYLKAFDAKTGQELWKFQTGSGVVGSPVTWEQDGEQYVAVMSGWGGAVPLWGGEVAKTFKDISQGGALWVFKLPKG
;
A
#
# COMPACT_ATOMS: atom_id res chain seq x y z
N MET A 1 22.93 87.26 -40.37
CA MET A 1 22.19 86.62 -39.29
C MET A 1 22.23 85.13 -39.52
N LYS A 2 22.92 84.36 -38.68
CA LYS A 2 23.17 82.95 -38.84
C LYS A 2 22.12 82.20 -38.01
N GLY A 3 21.22 81.43 -38.67
CA GLY A 3 20.21 80.55 -38.02
C GLY A 3 20.77 79.16 -37.84
N THR A 4 20.89 78.71 -36.58
CA THR A 4 21.37 77.38 -36.21
C THR A 4 20.19 76.40 -36.18
N ILE A 5 20.21 75.37 -37.00
CA ILE A 5 19.24 74.28 -37.02
C ILE A 5 19.72 73.22 -36.01
N ARG A 6 18.93 72.99 -34.94
CA ARG A 6 19.11 71.87 -34.01
C ARG A 6 18.40 70.63 -34.61
N ARG A 7 19.14 69.58 -34.86
CA ARG A 7 18.62 68.24 -35.18
C ARG A 7 18.40 67.51 -33.86
N SER A 8 17.16 67.12 -33.59
CA SER A 8 16.81 66.19 -32.49
C SER A 8 17.02 64.75 -32.97
N LEU A 9 17.89 64.01 -32.27
CA LEU A 9 18.03 62.57 -32.43
C LEU A 9 17.00 61.89 -31.54
N SER A 10 16.02 61.19 -32.14
CA SER A 10 15.10 60.28 -31.44
C SER A 10 15.76 58.93 -31.32
N SER A 11 16.10 58.55 -30.08
CA SER A 11 16.59 57.20 -29.73
C SER A 11 15.40 56.23 -29.68
N ILE A 12 15.34 55.29 -30.61
CA ILE A 12 14.42 54.15 -30.56
C ILE A 12 15.02 53.10 -29.63
N ALA A 13 14.46 52.94 -28.43
CA ALA A 13 14.80 51.84 -27.53
C ALA A 13 14.11 50.57 -28.02
N THR A 14 14.86 49.63 -28.57
CA THR A 14 14.39 48.30 -28.91
C THR A 14 14.23 47.47 -27.66
N LEU A 15 13.00 47.23 -27.21
CA LEU A 15 12.68 46.32 -26.10
C LEU A 15 12.84 44.90 -26.61
N ALA A 16 13.94 44.24 -26.30
CA ALA A 16 14.12 42.80 -26.56
C ALA A 16 13.23 42.00 -25.58
N LEU A 17 12.13 41.43 -26.05
CA LEU A 17 11.34 40.44 -25.34
C LEU A 17 12.18 39.17 -25.26
N VAL A 18 12.78 38.92 -24.11
CA VAL A 18 13.39 37.61 -23.80
C VAL A 18 12.21 36.68 -23.51
N ILE A 19 11.74 35.93 -24.52
CA ILE A 19 10.88 34.78 -24.34
C ILE A 19 11.77 33.72 -23.68
N GLY A 20 11.72 33.64 -22.35
CA GLY A 20 12.33 32.55 -21.61
C GLY A 20 11.72 31.23 -22.10
N ALA A 21 12.56 30.35 -22.68
CA ALA A 21 12.14 28.96 -22.90
C ALA A 21 11.61 28.41 -21.58
N PRO A 22 10.48 27.66 -21.57
CA PRO A 22 10.01 27.02 -20.37
C PRO A 22 11.17 26.16 -19.84
N ALA A 23 11.57 26.39 -18.59
CA ALA A 23 12.55 25.54 -17.94
C ALA A 23 12.00 24.10 -18.00
N LEU A 24 12.77 23.19 -18.61
CA LEU A 24 12.44 21.76 -18.59
C LEU A 24 12.22 21.37 -17.11
N ALA A 25 11.12 20.70 -16.83
CA ALA A 25 10.82 20.25 -15.47
C ALA A 25 12.00 19.41 -14.96
N ASP A 26 12.54 19.78 -13.78
CA ASP A 26 13.64 19.04 -13.17
C ASP A 26 13.13 17.73 -12.55
N GLY A 27 12.69 16.76 -13.37
CA GLY A 27 12.24 15.45 -12.97
C GLY A 27 10.88 15.04 -13.59
N PRO A 28 10.31 13.92 -13.14
CA PRO A 28 9.10 13.37 -13.74
C PRO A 28 7.88 14.25 -13.46
N THR A 29 7.11 14.51 -14.49
CA THR A 29 5.86 15.26 -14.44
C THR A 29 4.70 14.36 -13.98
N SER A 30 3.56 14.95 -13.63
CA SER A 30 2.31 14.23 -13.37
C SER A 30 1.89 13.33 -14.53
N GLN A 31 2.13 13.76 -15.78
CA GLN A 31 1.84 12.97 -16.98
C GLN A 31 2.77 11.76 -17.13
N ASP A 32 4.08 11.92 -16.82
CA ASP A 32 5.03 10.80 -16.83
C ASP A 32 4.62 9.74 -15.81
N ILE A 33 4.17 10.16 -14.63
CA ILE A 33 3.70 9.28 -13.57
C ILE A 33 2.39 8.58 -13.97
N ALA A 34 1.44 9.30 -14.56
CA ALA A 34 0.18 8.73 -15.05
C ALA A 34 0.41 7.66 -16.14
N ASN A 35 1.45 7.83 -16.95
CA ASN A 35 1.83 6.91 -18.03
C ASN A 35 2.89 5.87 -17.61
N SER A 36 3.29 5.84 -16.33
CA SER A 36 4.45 5.05 -15.86
C SER A 36 4.30 3.52 -15.97
N ALA A 37 3.08 3.01 -16.15
CA ALA A 37 2.84 1.58 -16.32
C ALA A 37 3.55 0.95 -17.54
N THR A 38 3.88 1.75 -18.56
CA THR A 38 4.61 1.32 -19.77
C THR A 38 6.04 1.85 -19.82
N ASN A 39 6.47 2.60 -18.81
CA ASN A 39 7.83 3.10 -18.72
C ASN A 39 8.78 1.97 -18.29
N THR A 40 9.76 1.66 -19.13
CA THR A 40 10.75 0.61 -18.86
C THR A 40 12.04 1.14 -18.23
N SER A 41 12.35 2.42 -18.39
CA SER A 41 13.61 3.03 -17.91
C SER A 41 13.52 3.60 -16.49
N ALA A 42 12.31 3.70 -15.93
CA ALA A 42 12.09 4.29 -14.63
C ALA A 42 10.97 3.56 -13.85
N VAL A 43 11.02 3.66 -12.52
CA VAL A 43 9.96 3.23 -11.60
C VAL A 43 9.45 4.48 -10.88
N LEU A 44 8.36 5.07 -11.38
CA LEU A 44 7.87 6.39 -10.95
C LEU A 44 6.71 6.31 -9.95
N ALA A 45 6.11 5.13 -9.78
CA ALA A 45 4.96 4.95 -8.91
C ALA A 45 5.07 3.65 -8.11
N ASN A 46 4.54 3.66 -6.89
CA ASN A 46 4.31 2.43 -6.15
C ASN A 46 3.28 1.58 -6.91
N GLY A 47 3.61 0.29 -7.12
CA GLY A 47 2.77 -0.59 -7.92
C GLY A 47 3.11 -0.61 -9.41
N MET A 48 4.25 -0.03 -9.85
CA MET A 48 4.71 -0.01 -11.24
C MET A 48 3.74 0.69 -12.21
N GLY A 49 3.01 1.69 -11.69
CA GLY A 49 2.04 2.48 -12.42
C GLY A 49 0.83 2.85 -11.57
N PRO A 50 -0.02 3.80 -12.01
CA PRO A 50 -1.09 4.35 -11.18
C PRO A 50 -2.17 3.32 -10.78
N ARG A 51 -2.42 2.30 -11.63
CA ARG A 51 -3.36 1.20 -11.34
C ARG A 51 -2.76 0.11 -10.44
N ALA A 52 -1.50 0.24 -10.03
CA ALA A 52 -0.76 -0.68 -9.14
C ALA A 52 -0.82 -2.16 -9.56
N GLN A 53 -0.82 -2.44 -10.87
CA GLN A 53 -0.86 -3.81 -11.39
C GLN A 53 0.44 -4.58 -11.15
N ARG A 54 1.55 -3.90 -10.83
CA ARG A 54 2.88 -4.48 -10.60
C ARG A 54 3.33 -5.38 -11.73
N PHE A 55 3.05 -4.94 -12.95
CA PHE A 55 3.43 -5.58 -14.19
C PHE A 55 4.44 -4.70 -14.94
N SER A 56 5.54 -5.29 -15.40
CA SER A 56 6.52 -4.64 -16.27
C SER A 56 6.50 -5.27 -17.66
N THR A 57 6.60 -4.45 -18.70
CA THR A 57 6.70 -4.89 -20.10
C THR A 57 8.11 -5.39 -20.46
N LEU A 58 9.08 -5.33 -19.56
CA LEU A 58 10.44 -5.86 -19.76
C LEU A 58 10.45 -7.39 -19.83
N ALA A 59 11.26 -7.92 -20.75
CA ALA A 59 11.33 -9.34 -21.05
C ALA A 59 12.77 -9.89 -21.26
N GLN A 60 13.81 -9.10 -21.03
CA GLN A 60 15.19 -9.57 -21.15
C GLN A 60 15.49 -10.63 -20.07
N VAL A 61 15.04 -10.39 -18.83
CA VAL A 61 14.96 -11.41 -17.78
C VAL A 61 13.63 -12.15 -17.97
N ASN A 62 13.71 -13.43 -18.37
CA ASN A 62 12.56 -14.26 -18.71
C ASN A 62 12.74 -15.71 -18.24
N THR A 63 11.77 -16.57 -18.51
CA THR A 63 11.78 -17.97 -18.06
C THR A 63 13.01 -18.76 -18.49
N SER A 64 13.66 -18.40 -19.60
CA SER A 64 14.88 -19.09 -20.09
C SER A 64 16.19 -18.46 -19.58
N THR A 65 16.17 -17.19 -19.14
CA THR A 65 17.38 -16.46 -18.75
C THR A 65 17.48 -16.24 -17.23
N VAL A 66 16.37 -16.29 -16.50
CA VAL A 66 16.32 -15.96 -15.06
C VAL A 66 17.26 -16.81 -14.19
N ALA A 67 17.52 -18.05 -14.59
CA ALA A 67 18.48 -18.93 -13.89
C ALA A 67 19.91 -18.36 -13.86
N LYS A 68 20.23 -17.41 -14.75
CA LYS A 68 21.53 -16.73 -14.83
C LYS A 68 21.56 -15.39 -14.07
N LEU A 69 20.46 -14.99 -13.42
CA LEU A 69 20.37 -13.72 -12.71
C LEU A 69 21.34 -13.70 -11.52
N VAL A 70 22.18 -12.69 -11.44
CA VAL A 70 23.21 -12.53 -10.41
C VAL A 70 23.11 -11.14 -9.75
N PRO A 71 23.60 -10.97 -8.52
CA PRO A 71 23.71 -9.64 -7.90
C PRO A 71 24.58 -8.72 -8.75
N ALA A 72 24.10 -7.52 -9.05
CA ALA A 72 24.91 -6.42 -9.55
C ALA A 72 25.63 -5.72 -8.39
N PHE A 73 24.88 -5.46 -7.31
CA PHE A 73 25.40 -4.95 -6.04
C PHE A 73 24.39 -5.16 -4.92
N ALA A 74 24.86 -4.97 -3.68
CA ALA A 74 24.03 -4.77 -2.50
C ALA A 74 24.45 -3.50 -1.78
N ALA A 75 23.48 -2.67 -1.35
CA ALA A 75 23.73 -1.45 -0.62
C ALA A 75 23.09 -1.53 0.78
N SER A 76 23.93 -1.43 1.82
CA SER A 76 23.45 -1.41 3.21
C SER A 76 22.79 -0.09 3.55
N LEU A 77 21.69 -0.13 4.29
CA LEU A 77 21.06 1.07 4.86
C LEU A 77 21.83 1.62 6.07
N GLY A 78 22.73 0.82 6.65
CA GLY A 78 23.57 1.22 7.79
C GLY A 78 22.80 1.51 9.07
N GLY A 79 23.57 1.71 10.17
CA GLY A 79 23.05 2.08 11.48
C GLY A 79 22.35 0.94 12.24
N GLU A 80 21.88 1.25 13.43
CA GLU A 80 21.17 0.32 14.32
C GLU A 80 19.68 0.17 14.01
N LYS A 81 19.12 1.09 13.22
CA LYS A 81 17.69 1.19 12.90
C LYS A 81 17.34 0.33 11.69
N GLN A 82 17.47 -0.98 11.80
CA GLN A 82 17.32 -1.91 10.67
C GLN A 82 16.27 -2.99 10.97
N ARG A 83 14.97 -2.66 10.73
CA ARG A 83 13.89 -3.59 11.03
C ARG A 83 12.66 -3.30 10.17
N GLY A 84 12.11 -4.34 9.48
CA GLY A 84 10.89 -4.20 8.69
C GLY A 84 11.07 -3.32 7.44
N GLN A 85 11.95 -3.71 6.51
CA GLN A 85 12.22 -2.96 5.28
C GLN A 85 11.16 -3.25 4.21
N GLU A 86 9.95 -2.67 4.37
CA GLU A 86 8.76 -2.93 3.54
C GLU A 86 8.68 -2.04 2.28
N SER A 87 9.69 -1.21 2.04
CA SER A 87 9.71 -0.23 0.95
C SER A 87 9.72 -0.88 -0.44
N GLN A 88 9.01 -0.23 -1.38
CA GLN A 88 9.22 -0.42 -2.80
C GLN A 88 10.22 0.62 -3.31
N PRO A 89 11.31 0.23 -4.01
CA PRO A 89 12.22 1.18 -4.63
C PRO A 89 11.54 2.00 -5.73
N LEU A 90 11.89 3.30 -5.83
CA LEU A 90 11.66 4.13 -6.99
C LEU A 90 12.98 4.29 -7.75
N VAL A 91 12.92 4.39 -9.08
CA VAL A 91 14.10 4.52 -9.92
C VAL A 91 13.88 5.63 -10.93
N TYR A 92 14.77 6.63 -10.94
CA TYR A 92 14.72 7.71 -11.90
C TYR A 92 16.10 8.35 -12.06
N ASP A 93 16.48 8.62 -13.31
CA ASP A 93 17.67 9.37 -13.66
C ASP A 93 18.96 8.89 -12.95
N GLY A 94 19.23 7.56 -13.09
CA GLY A 94 20.42 6.94 -12.50
C GLY A 94 20.45 6.90 -10.97
N THR A 95 19.29 7.06 -10.31
CA THR A 95 19.18 7.03 -8.85
C THR A 95 18.05 6.12 -8.40
N ILE A 96 18.32 5.30 -7.38
CA ILE A 96 17.34 4.49 -6.67
C ILE A 96 17.01 5.18 -5.35
N TYR A 97 15.73 5.43 -5.10
CA TYR A 97 15.22 5.98 -3.84
C TYR A 97 14.47 4.90 -3.08
N VAL A 98 14.80 4.74 -1.79
CA VAL A 98 14.12 3.81 -0.89
C VAL A 98 13.86 4.48 0.45
N THR A 99 12.78 4.06 1.11
CA THR A 99 12.56 4.38 2.51
C THR A 99 13.00 3.22 3.38
N GLY A 100 13.39 3.50 4.60
CA GLY A 100 13.75 2.50 5.60
C GLY A 100 12.96 2.66 6.88
N SER A 101 13.12 1.73 7.79
CA SER A 101 12.55 1.80 9.14
C SER A 101 12.91 3.11 9.83
N TYR A 102 12.04 3.54 10.77
CA TYR A 102 12.13 4.83 11.48
C TYR A 102 12.06 6.05 10.57
N SER A 103 11.34 5.94 9.44
CA SER A 103 11.13 7.07 8.50
C SER A 103 12.42 7.66 7.94
N ARG A 104 13.41 6.81 7.65
CA ARG A 104 14.62 7.21 6.92
C ARG A 104 14.41 7.12 5.41
N VAL A 105 15.11 7.94 4.65
CA VAL A 105 15.10 7.91 3.18
C VAL A 105 16.52 7.90 2.65
N PHE A 106 16.74 7.10 1.61
CA PHE A 106 18.06 6.91 1.01
C PHE A 106 18.00 7.10 -0.50
N ALA A 107 19.05 7.67 -1.07
CA ALA A 107 19.30 7.70 -2.50
C ALA A 107 20.61 6.98 -2.80
N PHE A 108 20.56 6.03 -3.73
CA PHE A 108 21.72 5.27 -4.19
C PHE A 108 21.93 5.48 -5.69
N ASP A 109 23.17 5.45 -6.13
CA ASP A 109 23.49 5.33 -7.56
C ASP A 109 22.98 3.99 -8.08
N SER A 110 22.24 4.00 -9.18
CA SER A 110 21.59 2.79 -9.72
C SER A 110 22.55 1.82 -10.40
N ARG A 111 23.81 2.21 -10.68
CA ARG A 111 24.84 1.35 -11.28
C ARG A 111 25.77 0.74 -10.26
N THR A 112 26.14 1.53 -9.24
CA THR A 112 27.21 1.16 -8.28
C THR A 112 26.68 0.79 -6.90
N GLY A 113 25.48 1.25 -6.54
CA GLY A 113 24.95 1.15 -5.18
C GLY A 113 25.58 2.13 -4.20
N GLU A 114 26.39 3.09 -4.67
CA GLU A 114 26.97 4.14 -3.83
C GLU A 114 25.86 5.03 -3.26
N LYS A 115 25.90 5.29 -1.95
CA LYS A 115 24.94 6.16 -1.28
C LYS A 115 25.22 7.63 -1.64
N LYS A 116 24.28 8.27 -2.34
CA LYS A 116 24.34 9.68 -2.71
C LYS A 116 23.98 10.59 -1.55
N TRP A 117 22.93 10.25 -0.82
CA TRP A 117 22.48 10.94 0.39
C TRP A 117 21.55 10.07 1.24
N GLU A 118 21.37 10.48 2.49
CA GLU A 118 20.46 9.91 3.46
C GLU A 118 19.74 11.03 4.21
N TYR A 119 18.48 10.82 4.53
CA TYR A 119 17.67 11.65 5.41
C TYR A 119 17.12 10.83 6.56
N ASP A 120 17.27 11.31 7.79
CA ASP A 120 16.67 10.76 9.01
C ASP A 120 15.64 11.75 9.56
N ALA A 121 14.38 11.34 9.70
CA ALA A 121 13.30 12.19 10.21
C ALA A 121 13.50 12.59 11.68
N ARG A 122 14.37 11.90 12.43
CA ARG A 122 14.65 12.16 13.86
C ARG A 122 13.35 12.16 14.68
N LEU A 123 12.68 11.01 14.65
CA LEU A 123 11.40 10.82 15.33
C LEU A 123 11.50 11.15 16.83
N PRO A 124 10.43 11.65 17.45
CA PRO A 124 10.37 11.87 18.90
C PRO A 124 10.68 10.59 19.69
N ASP A 125 11.32 10.74 20.84
CA ASP A 125 11.55 9.63 21.75
C ASP A 125 10.23 9.02 22.23
N GLY A 126 10.22 7.69 22.38
CA GLY A 126 9.05 6.96 22.87
C GLY A 126 7.90 6.83 21.86
N ILE A 127 8.13 7.12 20.59
CA ILE A 127 7.12 6.89 19.56
C ILE A 127 6.76 5.39 19.49
N MET A 128 5.47 5.08 19.56
CA MET A 128 4.95 3.72 19.53
C MET A 128 3.90 3.57 18.43
N PRO A 129 4.30 3.37 17.16
CA PRO A 129 3.35 3.02 16.12
C PRO A 129 2.80 1.60 16.36
N CYS A 130 1.59 1.31 15.91
CA CYS A 130 0.90 0.04 16.13
C CYS A 130 1.76 -1.19 15.75
N CYS A 131 2.29 -1.19 14.55
CA CYS A 131 2.66 -2.43 13.84
C CYS A 131 4.10 -2.39 13.32
N ASP A 132 5.04 -2.06 14.19
CA ASP A 132 6.45 -1.82 13.93
C ASP A 132 6.76 -0.45 13.27
N VAL A 133 8.03 -0.16 13.15
CA VAL A 133 8.59 1.14 12.69
C VAL A 133 8.80 1.17 11.18
N VAL A 134 7.88 0.57 10.44
CA VAL A 134 7.95 0.36 8.99
C VAL A 134 7.65 1.62 8.18
N ASN A 135 8.16 1.65 6.95
CA ASN A 135 7.77 2.60 5.92
C ASN A 135 7.72 1.88 4.56
N ARG A 136 6.65 2.09 3.79
CA ARG A 136 6.37 1.30 2.58
C ARG A 136 6.77 1.99 1.28
N GLY A 137 7.39 3.18 1.34
CA GLY A 137 7.93 3.83 0.16
C GLY A 137 7.68 5.33 0.12
N ALA A 138 8.12 5.91 -0.97
CA ALA A 138 7.98 7.32 -1.28
C ALA A 138 7.26 7.53 -2.61
N ALA A 139 6.93 8.78 -2.94
CA ALA A 139 6.51 9.23 -4.25
C ALA A 139 7.58 10.15 -4.85
N ILE A 140 7.63 10.25 -6.18
CA ILE A 140 8.52 11.17 -6.89
C ILE A 140 7.69 12.09 -7.78
N HIS A 141 8.03 13.40 -7.78
CA HIS A 141 7.44 14.38 -8.69
C HIS A 141 8.37 15.58 -8.84
N GLY A 142 8.74 15.92 -10.06
CA GLY A 142 9.71 16.99 -10.33
C GLY A 142 11.02 16.75 -9.57
N ASP A 143 11.46 17.76 -8.86
CA ASP A 143 12.66 17.72 -8.02
C ASP A 143 12.44 17.11 -6.62
N LYS A 144 11.31 16.46 -6.37
CA LYS A 144 10.88 16.03 -5.03
C LYS A 144 10.80 14.52 -4.86
N ILE A 145 11.27 14.04 -3.70
CA ILE A 145 10.93 12.75 -3.11
C ILE A 145 10.02 13.03 -1.90
N ILE A 146 8.80 12.48 -1.92
CA ILE A 146 7.77 12.75 -0.91
C ILE A 146 7.48 11.48 -0.15
N PHE A 147 7.55 11.52 1.17
CA PHE A 147 7.31 10.38 2.05
C PHE A 147 6.63 10.82 3.34
N ALA A 148 6.08 9.85 4.06
CA ALA A 148 5.41 10.11 5.32
C ALA A 148 6.18 9.53 6.51
N THR A 149 5.96 10.07 7.71
CA THR A 149 6.71 9.70 8.91
C THR A 149 5.81 9.15 10.00
N LEU A 150 6.40 8.36 10.92
CA LEU A 150 5.67 7.74 12.02
C LEU A 150 5.10 8.72 13.04
N ASP A 151 5.63 9.95 13.09
CA ASP A 151 5.09 11.07 13.87
C ASP A 151 4.08 11.91 13.08
N ALA A 152 3.47 11.31 12.05
CA ALA A 152 2.39 11.87 11.24
C ALA A 152 2.75 13.18 10.51
N HIS A 153 3.92 13.22 9.87
CA HIS A 153 4.31 14.27 8.94
C HIS A 153 4.33 13.74 7.50
N LEU A 154 4.08 14.62 6.54
CA LEU A 154 4.36 14.43 5.13
C LEU A 154 5.48 15.39 4.74
N ILE A 155 6.57 14.87 4.17
CA ILE A 155 7.80 15.61 3.91
C ILE A 155 8.20 15.47 2.45
N ALA A 156 8.54 16.56 1.81
CA ALA A 156 9.19 16.57 0.51
C ALA A 156 10.68 16.91 0.65
N LEU A 157 11.51 16.06 0.09
CA LEU A 157 12.97 16.23 0.00
C LEU A 157 13.36 16.56 -1.43
N ASN A 158 14.36 17.41 -1.61
CA ASN A 158 15.00 17.59 -2.90
C ASN A 158 15.68 16.27 -3.32
N ARG A 159 15.31 15.72 -4.49
CA ARG A 159 15.77 14.40 -4.95
C ARG A 159 17.28 14.29 -5.17
N HIS A 160 17.97 15.42 -5.40
CA HIS A 160 19.41 15.43 -5.63
C HIS A 160 20.22 15.53 -4.33
N THR A 161 19.68 16.20 -3.31
CA THR A 161 20.45 16.58 -2.10
C THR A 161 19.92 16.00 -0.79
N GLY A 162 18.70 15.44 -0.78
CA GLY A 162 18.03 14.98 0.44
C GLY A 162 17.59 16.13 1.38
N LYS A 163 17.72 17.41 0.99
CA LYS A 163 17.30 18.54 1.80
C LYS A 163 15.78 18.72 1.78
N VAL A 164 15.21 19.10 2.91
CA VAL A 164 13.77 19.36 3.04
C VAL A 164 13.36 20.56 2.19
N ILE A 165 12.38 20.38 1.32
CA ILE A 165 11.70 21.44 0.57
C ILE A 165 10.50 21.95 1.38
N TRP A 166 9.65 21.04 1.83
CA TRP A 166 8.54 21.34 2.72
C TRP A 166 8.27 20.17 3.69
N ASN A 167 7.68 20.49 4.86
CA ASN A 167 7.30 19.54 5.88
C ASN A 167 5.95 19.97 6.46
N LYS A 168 4.95 19.06 6.44
CA LYS A 168 3.59 19.32 6.90
C LYS A 168 3.15 18.27 7.91
N THR A 169 2.71 18.69 9.07
CA THR A 169 1.99 17.84 10.01
C THR A 169 0.65 17.46 9.39
N ILE A 170 0.31 16.18 9.37
CA ILE A 170 -0.94 15.66 8.80
C ILE A 170 -1.93 15.23 9.87
N ALA A 171 -1.46 14.90 11.07
CA ALA A 171 -2.30 14.51 12.21
C ALA A 171 -1.53 14.62 13.52
N ASP A 172 -2.22 14.46 14.66
CA ASP A 172 -1.62 14.47 16.01
C ASP A 172 -1.12 13.07 16.41
N TYR A 173 0.19 12.83 16.29
CA TYR A 173 0.78 11.53 16.64
C TYR A 173 0.58 11.17 18.13
N GLN A 174 0.44 12.16 19.04
CA GLN A 174 0.18 11.91 20.46
C GLN A 174 -1.24 11.40 20.72
N ALA A 175 -2.14 11.55 19.74
CA ALA A 175 -3.45 10.91 19.76
C ALA A 175 -3.45 9.48 19.23
N GLY A 176 -2.30 8.98 18.73
CA GLY A 176 -2.16 7.65 18.15
C GLY A 176 -2.11 7.63 16.62
N TYR A 177 -2.15 8.79 15.95
CA TYR A 177 -1.96 8.86 14.49
C TYR A 177 -0.52 8.57 14.11
N SER A 178 -0.33 7.89 13.00
CA SER A 178 0.96 7.66 12.37
C SER A 178 0.84 7.57 10.85
N ALA A 179 1.96 7.39 10.17
CA ALA A 179 1.98 7.33 8.72
C ALA A 179 3.00 6.28 8.24
N THR A 180 2.54 5.25 7.54
CA THR A 180 3.35 4.10 7.11
C THR A 180 3.25 3.79 5.62
N ALA A 181 2.24 4.35 4.92
CA ALA A 181 2.02 4.14 3.50
C ALA A 181 3.01 4.92 2.61
N ALA A 182 3.21 4.44 1.39
CA ALA A 182 3.77 5.27 0.34
C ALA A 182 2.71 6.27 -0.16
N PRO A 183 3.03 7.57 -0.27
CA PRO A 183 2.17 8.54 -0.93
C PRO A 183 1.97 8.22 -2.40
N MET A 184 0.85 8.67 -2.98
CA MET A 184 0.55 8.53 -4.40
C MET A 184 0.42 9.89 -5.06
N ILE A 185 1.01 10.06 -6.24
CA ILE A 185 0.82 11.27 -7.06
C ILE A 185 -0.37 11.07 -7.98
N VAL A 186 -1.31 12.01 -7.93
CA VAL A 186 -2.46 12.09 -8.83
C VAL A 186 -2.57 13.51 -9.35
N LYS A 187 -2.29 13.72 -10.62
CA LYS A 187 -2.13 15.08 -11.19
C LYS A 187 -1.08 15.84 -10.37
N ASP A 188 -1.33 17.07 -9.99
CA ASP A 188 -0.44 17.89 -9.17
C ASP A 188 -0.73 17.78 -7.66
N MET A 189 -1.25 16.61 -7.24
CA MET A 189 -1.60 16.34 -5.85
C MET A 189 -0.84 15.13 -5.30
N VAL A 190 -0.52 15.21 -4.01
CA VAL A 190 -0.10 14.08 -3.20
C VAL A 190 -1.33 13.54 -2.47
N ILE A 191 -1.70 12.31 -2.74
CA ILE A 191 -2.79 11.61 -2.05
C ILE A 191 -2.19 10.77 -0.94
N TYR A 192 -2.72 10.93 0.26
CA TYR A 192 -2.23 10.25 1.45
C TYR A 192 -3.35 9.94 2.45
N GLY A 193 -3.17 8.85 3.19
CA GLY A 193 -4.03 8.45 4.31
C GLY A 193 -3.28 8.35 5.64
N ASN A 194 -3.98 8.10 6.73
CA ASN A 194 -3.40 7.97 8.07
C ASN A 194 -3.49 6.54 8.60
N SER A 195 -2.53 6.19 9.49
CA SER A 195 -2.50 4.96 10.29
C SER A 195 -2.93 5.24 11.73
N GLY A 196 -3.12 4.19 12.53
CA GLY A 196 -3.36 4.28 13.98
C GLY A 196 -4.78 3.87 14.42
N GLY A 197 -5.50 3.08 13.62
CA GLY A 197 -6.87 2.64 13.93
C GLY A 197 -7.03 2.03 15.32
N GLU A 198 -6.00 1.34 15.81
CA GLU A 198 -5.95 0.67 17.11
C GLU A 198 -5.85 1.62 18.32
N PHE A 199 -5.73 2.92 18.08
CA PHE A 199 -5.65 3.93 19.15
C PHE A 199 -6.95 4.76 19.28
N GLY A 200 -8.04 4.33 18.61
CA GLY A 200 -9.32 5.05 18.63
C GLY A 200 -9.25 6.40 17.91
N ILE A 201 -8.45 6.50 16.86
CA ILE A 201 -8.46 7.62 15.92
C ILE A 201 -9.52 7.38 14.84
N THR A 202 -9.74 8.34 13.98
CA THR A 202 -10.58 8.18 12.79
C THR A 202 -9.77 8.36 11.51
N GLY A 203 -10.07 7.53 10.51
CA GLY A 203 -9.39 7.56 9.23
C GLY A 203 -9.76 8.77 8.38
N ALA A 204 -8.83 9.19 7.52
CA ALA A 204 -9.05 10.18 6.49
C ALA A 204 -8.14 9.95 5.28
N VAL A 205 -8.57 10.42 4.11
CA VAL A 205 -7.75 10.55 2.90
C VAL A 205 -7.57 12.04 2.62
N GLN A 206 -6.34 12.46 2.42
CA GLN A 206 -5.99 13.85 2.11
C GLN A 206 -5.41 13.95 0.70
N ALA A 207 -5.77 15.02 -0.02
CA ALA A 207 -5.06 15.49 -1.20
C ALA A 207 -4.37 16.80 -0.85
N ARG A 208 -3.09 16.88 -1.14
CA ARG A 208 -2.26 18.06 -0.89
C ARG A 208 -1.55 18.49 -2.15
N ASP A 209 -1.35 19.80 -2.32
CA ASP A 209 -0.56 20.35 -3.41
C ASP A 209 0.86 19.79 -3.39
N VAL A 210 1.33 19.23 -4.50
CA VAL A 210 2.63 18.56 -4.58
C VAL A 210 3.82 19.51 -4.39
N ASN A 211 3.65 20.80 -4.68
CA ASN A 211 4.71 21.79 -4.59
C ASN A 211 4.83 22.42 -3.21
N THR A 212 3.71 22.60 -2.52
CA THR A 212 3.65 23.34 -1.25
C THR A 212 3.28 22.46 -0.04
N GLY A 213 2.72 21.29 -0.27
CA GLY A 213 2.17 20.41 0.77
C GLY A 213 0.86 20.92 1.41
N GLU A 214 0.28 22.01 0.89
CA GLU A 214 -0.97 22.57 1.43
C GLU A 214 -2.16 21.65 1.14
N LEU A 215 -3.10 21.59 2.08
CA LEU A 215 -4.30 20.76 1.97
C LEU A 215 -5.23 21.31 0.87
N ILE A 216 -5.63 20.45 -0.07
CA ILE A 216 -6.60 20.75 -1.12
C ILE A 216 -7.98 20.24 -0.71
N TRP A 217 -8.05 18.96 -0.30
CA TRP A 217 -9.25 18.35 0.26
C TRP A 217 -8.91 17.24 1.26
N GLU A 218 -9.83 17.01 2.19
CA GLU A 218 -9.77 15.88 3.13
C GLU A 218 -11.11 15.15 3.14
N ARG A 219 -11.07 13.84 2.95
CA ARG A 219 -12.20 12.93 3.03
C ARG A 219 -12.09 12.04 4.25
N PRO A 220 -12.85 12.27 5.33
CA PRO A 220 -12.97 11.32 6.43
C PRO A 220 -13.57 10.00 5.98
N THR A 221 -13.13 8.91 6.59
CA THR A 221 -13.57 7.53 6.26
C THR A 221 -14.63 7.00 7.22
N ILE A 222 -14.95 7.72 8.26
CA ILE A 222 -16.03 7.37 9.20
C ILE A 222 -17.24 8.25 8.94
N GLU A 223 -18.39 7.62 8.74
CA GLU A 223 -19.68 8.31 8.59
C GLU A 223 -19.98 9.18 9.80
N GLY A 224 -20.35 10.42 9.57
CA GLY A 224 -20.59 11.42 10.62
C GLY A 224 -19.46 12.44 10.80
N ASN A 225 -18.22 12.14 10.42
CA ASN A 225 -17.13 13.11 10.46
C ASN A 225 -17.24 14.14 9.33
N VAL A 226 -16.82 15.35 9.62
CA VAL A 226 -16.81 16.47 8.66
C VAL A 226 -15.40 16.59 8.07
N GLY A 227 -15.33 16.66 6.75
CA GLY A 227 -14.09 16.89 6.01
C GLY A 227 -14.13 18.18 5.20
N THR A 228 -12.98 18.55 4.63
CA THR A 228 -12.84 19.67 3.70
C THR A 228 -12.90 19.13 2.28
N LEU A 229 -14.05 19.25 1.63
CA LEU A 229 -14.22 18.81 0.24
C LEU A 229 -14.20 20.01 -0.71
N ARG A 230 -13.57 19.83 -1.85
CA ARG A 230 -13.48 20.90 -2.87
C ARG A 230 -14.87 21.21 -3.43
N GLY A 231 -15.29 22.45 -3.32
CA GLY A 231 -16.62 22.89 -3.72
C GLY A 231 -17.76 22.52 -2.75
N GLN A 232 -17.45 21.90 -1.62
CA GLN A 232 -18.41 21.54 -0.57
C GLN A 232 -17.80 21.86 0.81
N PRO A 233 -17.80 23.11 1.25
CA PRO A 233 -17.06 23.57 2.44
C PRO A 233 -17.48 22.89 3.74
N ASN A 234 -18.64 22.23 3.80
CA ASN A 234 -19.12 21.48 4.96
C ASN A 234 -19.40 20.01 4.59
N GLY A 235 -18.55 19.42 3.75
CA GLY A 235 -18.74 18.06 3.24
C GLY A 235 -18.78 17.02 4.35
N MET A 236 -19.97 16.54 4.67
CA MET A 236 -20.16 15.39 5.55
C MET A 236 -20.02 14.08 4.76
N THR A 237 -19.52 13.04 5.41
CA THR A 237 -19.36 11.70 4.81
C THR A 237 -20.66 10.88 4.83
N GLY A 238 -21.81 11.46 4.56
CA GLY A 238 -23.09 10.76 4.56
C GLY A 238 -24.06 11.22 5.63
N LYS A 239 -25.09 10.43 5.89
CA LYS A 239 -26.06 10.72 6.96
C LYS A 239 -25.40 10.46 8.30
N LEU A 240 -25.45 11.42 9.19
CA LEU A 240 -24.95 11.29 10.54
C LEU A 240 -25.58 10.06 11.22
N ASN A 241 -24.74 9.16 11.71
CA ASN A 241 -25.11 7.98 12.48
C ASN A 241 -26.06 6.98 11.77
N ALA A 242 -26.08 6.91 10.44
CA ALA A 242 -26.94 5.93 9.75
C ALA A 242 -26.53 4.48 10.05
N THR A 243 -25.21 4.24 10.22
CA THR A 243 -24.64 2.90 10.48
C THR A 243 -23.85 2.81 11.78
N TRP A 244 -23.87 3.86 12.58
CA TRP A 244 -23.25 3.94 13.91
C TRP A 244 -24.30 4.31 14.96
N GLN A 245 -24.20 3.71 16.15
CA GLN A 245 -25.06 4.08 17.27
C GLN A 245 -24.30 4.93 18.29
N GLY A 246 -24.97 5.93 18.84
CA GLY A 246 -24.37 6.84 19.82
C GLY A 246 -23.16 7.60 19.28
N ASP A 247 -22.12 7.72 20.10
CA ASP A 247 -20.92 8.50 19.82
C ASP A 247 -19.71 7.66 19.37
N GLN A 248 -19.90 6.36 19.11
CA GLN A 248 -18.79 5.45 18.80
C GLN A 248 -18.04 5.82 17.50
N TRP A 249 -18.71 6.49 16.57
CA TRP A 249 -18.10 7.01 15.36
C TRP A 249 -16.93 7.98 15.61
N LYS A 250 -16.87 8.65 16.78
CA LYS A 250 -15.80 9.59 17.15
C LYS A 250 -14.44 8.92 17.35
N THR A 251 -14.44 7.62 17.66
CA THR A 251 -13.25 6.78 17.86
C THR A 251 -13.28 5.57 16.94
N GLY A 252 -13.96 5.71 15.79
CA GLY A 252 -14.45 4.62 14.95
C GLY A 252 -13.40 3.89 14.12
N GLY A 253 -12.11 4.25 14.13
CA GLY A 253 -11.09 3.59 13.32
C GLY A 253 -11.18 3.96 11.84
N GLY A 254 -11.20 2.97 10.94
CA GLY A 254 -11.31 3.17 9.50
C GLY A 254 -10.07 3.83 8.88
N ALA A 255 -8.90 3.62 9.46
CA ALA A 255 -7.63 4.19 9.02
C ALA A 255 -7.28 3.74 7.58
N THR A 256 -6.66 4.62 6.80
CA THR A 256 -6.25 4.39 5.41
C THR A 256 -4.73 4.20 5.34
N TRP A 257 -4.24 3.20 6.07
CA TRP A 257 -2.82 3.00 6.34
C TRP A 257 -2.04 2.31 5.20
N LEU A 258 -2.70 2.04 4.06
CA LEU A 258 -2.05 1.66 2.80
C LEU A 258 -2.29 2.71 1.72
N GLY A 259 -1.44 2.72 0.70
CA GLY A 259 -1.64 3.52 -0.51
C GLY A 259 -2.81 3.00 -1.34
N GLY A 260 -3.54 3.90 -1.97
CA GLY A 260 -4.59 3.56 -2.91
C GLY A 260 -4.08 3.26 -4.32
N THR A 261 -5.01 3.10 -5.25
CA THR A 261 -4.76 3.03 -6.68
C THR A 261 -5.52 4.15 -7.39
N TYR A 262 -4.99 4.60 -8.51
CA TYR A 262 -5.65 5.62 -9.33
C TYR A 262 -5.93 5.10 -10.73
N ASP A 263 -7.15 5.29 -11.20
CA ASP A 263 -7.53 4.99 -12.56
C ASP A 263 -7.70 6.30 -13.37
N PRO A 264 -6.73 6.65 -14.22
CA PRO A 264 -6.80 7.86 -15.05
C PRO A 264 -8.01 7.89 -15.99
N GLU A 265 -8.52 6.72 -16.41
CA GLU A 265 -9.66 6.61 -17.31
C GLU A 265 -10.96 7.11 -16.67
N THR A 266 -11.12 6.84 -15.38
CA THR A 266 -12.34 7.20 -14.63
C THR A 266 -12.17 8.42 -13.73
N ASN A 267 -10.93 8.88 -13.56
CA ASN A 267 -10.54 9.90 -12.58
C ASN A 267 -10.89 9.52 -11.13
N LEU A 268 -10.84 8.22 -10.82
CA LEU A 268 -11.16 7.71 -9.49
C LEU A 268 -9.92 7.21 -8.77
N ILE A 269 -9.83 7.58 -7.50
CA ILE A 269 -8.91 6.99 -6.52
C ILE A 269 -9.68 5.88 -5.81
N TYR A 270 -9.13 4.66 -5.81
CA TYR A 270 -9.65 3.56 -5.02
C TYR A 270 -8.83 3.43 -3.75
N MET A 271 -9.46 3.70 -2.61
CA MET A 271 -8.81 3.69 -1.29
C MET A 271 -9.47 2.65 -0.39
N GLY A 272 -8.66 1.78 0.19
CA GLY A 272 -9.12 0.85 1.21
C GLY A 272 -9.18 1.49 2.59
N THR A 273 -10.13 1.06 3.42
CA THR A 273 -10.27 1.53 4.80
C THR A 273 -10.08 0.38 5.79
N GLY A 274 -9.48 0.68 6.92
CA GLY A 274 -9.20 -0.26 7.99
C GLY A 274 -10.43 -0.69 8.79
N ASN A 275 -10.15 -1.52 9.77
CA ASN A 275 -11.13 -2.03 10.73
C ASN A 275 -11.84 -0.91 11.51
N PRO A 276 -13.05 -1.17 12.03
CA PRO A 276 -13.67 -0.29 13.01
C PRO A 276 -13.01 -0.40 14.39
N GLY A 277 -12.94 0.71 15.12
CA GLY A 277 -12.47 0.77 16.50
C GLY A 277 -13.63 0.86 17.52
N PRO A 278 -13.54 0.18 18.67
CA PRO A 278 -12.60 -0.93 19.01
C PRO A 278 -12.95 -2.23 18.28
N TRP A 279 -12.10 -3.28 18.36
CA TRP A 279 -12.40 -4.60 17.77
C TRP A 279 -13.64 -5.23 18.40
N ASN A 280 -13.93 -4.96 19.69
CA ASN A 280 -15.15 -5.38 20.37
C ASN A 280 -16.38 -4.77 19.68
N SER A 281 -16.96 -5.53 18.76
CA SER A 281 -18.10 -5.10 17.94
C SER A 281 -19.37 -4.82 18.74
N HIS A 282 -19.53 -5.38 19.95
CA HIS A 282 -20.69 -5.12 20.83
C HIS A 282 -20.76 -3.66 21.31
N LEU A 283 -19.62 -2.95 21.32
CA LEU A 283 -19.56 -1.54 21.72
C LEU A 283 -19.99 -0.58 20.60
N ARG A 284 -20.09 -1.05 19.35
CA ARG A 284 -20.40 -0.23 18.17
C ARG A 284 -21.41 -0.89 17.22
N PRO A 285 -22.67 -1.11 17.65
CA PRO A 285 -23.69 -1.73 16.80
C PRO A 285 -23.86 -0.99 15.47
N GLY A 286 -24.25 -1.73 14.43
CA GLY A 286 -24.43 -1.26 13.06
C GLY A 286 -23.29 -1.70 12.14
N ASP A 287 -23.39 -1.40 10.84
CA ASP A 287 -22.41 -1.80 9.83
C ASP A 287 -21.10 -1.01 9.89
N ASN A 288 -21.09 0.15 10.58
CA ASN A 288 -19.93 1.00 10.83
C ASN A 288 -19.25 1.53 9.56
N LEU A 289 -20.02 2.15 8.65
CA LEU A 289 -19.48 2.74 7.43
C LEU A 289 -18.54 3.94 7.75
N TYR A 290 -17.43 4.07 7.00
CA TYR A 290 -17.00 3.24 5.87
C TYR A 290 -15.79 2.38 6.24
N THR A 291 -15.79 1.70 7.38
CA THR A 291 -14.71 0.78 7.78
C THR A 291 -14.74 -0.49 6.93
N ALA A 292 -13.61 -1.22 6.87
CA ALA A 292 -13.44 -2.46 6.11
C ALA A 292 -14.02 -2.39 4.68
N SER A 293 -13.72 -1.30 3.95
CA SER A 293 -14.35 -0.95 2.68
C SER A 293 -13.33 -0.60 1.60
N THR A 294 -13.78 -0.62 0.35
CA THR A 294 -13.16 0.09 -0.77
C THR A 294 -13.98 1.33 -1.07
N LEU A 295 -13.34 2.49 -1.11
CA LEU A 295 -13.94 3.77 -1.50
C LEU A 295 -13.45 4.15 -2.89
N ALA A 296 -14.36 4.49 -3.81
CA ALA A 296 -14.02 5.16 -5.05
C ALA A 296 -14.24 6.66 -4.87
N ILE A 297 -13.16 7.40 -4.85
CA ILE A 297 -13.13 8.82 -4.54
C ILE A 297 -12.81 9.59 -5.82
N ASP A 298 -13.62 10.59 -6.15
CA ASP A 298 -13.31 11.54 -7.22
C ASP A 298 -12.02 12.30 -6.88
N ALA A 299 -11.02 12.18 -7.74
CA ALA A 299 -9.68 12.69 -7.46
C ALA A 299 -9.63 14.21 -7.30
N ASP A 300 -10.50 14.94 -7.99
CA ASP A 300 -10.49 16.41 -7.97
C ASP A 300 -11.21 16.99 -6.74
N THR A 301 -12.22 16.28 -6.22
CA THR A 301 -13.13 16.82 -5.20
C THR A 301 -13.07 16.13 -3.86
N GLY A 302 -12.54 14.91 -3.77
CA GLY A 302 -12.59 14.07 -2.57
C GLY A 302 -13.97 13.45 -2.31
N VAL A 303 -14.93 13.55 -3.25
CA VAL A 303 -16.29 12.99 -3.10
C VAL A 303 -16.28 11.50 -3.37
N ILE A 304 -16.86 10.71 -2.46
CA ILE A 304 -17.08 9.27 -2.66
C ILE A 304 -18.16 9.08 -3.72
N LYS A 305 -17.81 8.44 -4.85
CA LYS A 305 -18.76 8.08 -5.92
C LYS A 305 -19.48 6.78 -5.63
N TRP A 306 -18.76 5.81 -5.08
CA TRP A 306 -19.30 4.56 -4.58
C TRP A 306 -18.40 3.97 -3.50
N HIS A 307 -18.93 3.04 -2.73
CA HIS A 307 -18.18 2.23 -1.78
C HIS A 307 -18.66 0.78 -1.83
N PHE A 308 -17.80 -0.14 -1.40
CA PHE A 308 -18.14 -1.53 -1.17
C PHE A 308 -17.49 -2.00 0.14
N GLN A 309 -18.32 -2.41 1.10
CA GLN A 309 -17.85 -2.89 2.41
C GLN A 309 -17.68 -4.41 2.37
N THR A 310 -16.44 -4.88 2.57
CA THR A 310 -16.09 -6.31 2.49
C THR A 310 -16.43 -7.06 3.77
N THR A 311 -16.40 -6.38 4.94
CA THR A 311 -16.71 -6.96 6.24
C THR A 311 -17.57 -6.00 7.07
N PRO A 312 -18.90 -5.93 6.86
CA PRO A 312 -19.80 -5.13 7.70
C PRO A 312 -19.75 -5.58 9.15
N HIS A 313 -19.79 -4.60 10.10
CA HIS A 313 -19.76 -4.88 11.53
C HIS A 313 -18.61 -5.82 11.93
N ASP A 314 -17.41 -5.55 11.42
CA ASP A 314 -16.24 -6.39 11.64
C ASP A 314 -15.91 -6.52 13.14
N GLY A 315 -15.70 -7.73 13.61
CA GLY A 315 -15.32 -8.08 14.98
C GLY A 315 -14.06 -8.96 15.05
N TRP A 316 -13.30 -9.04 13.94
CA TRP A 316 -12.12 -9.90 13.77
C TRP A 316 -10.86 -9.14 13.38
N ASP A 317 -10.95 -7.81 13.20
CA ASP A 317 -9.92 -6.95 12.62
C ASP A 317 -9.59 -7.34 11.17
N PHE A 318 -10.63 -7.52 10.37
CA PHE A 318 -10.50 -7.73 8.93
C PHE A 318 -10.50 -6.41 8.18
N ASP A 319 -9.38 -5.73 8.21
CA ASP A 319 -9.17 -4.52 7.44
C ASP A 319 -9.57 -4.66 5.97
N GLY A 320 -10.21 -3.62 5.44
CA GLY A 320 -10.44 -3.49 4.01
C GLY A 320 -9.41 -2.62 3.29
N VAL A 321 -8.19 -2.46 3.81
CA VAL A 321 -7.17 -1.53 3.28
C VAL A 321 -6.45 -2.01 2.03
N ASN A 322 -6.54 -3.29 1.70
CA ASN A 322 -5.82 -3.89 0.59
C ASN A 322 -6.13 -3.18 -0.73
N GLU A 323 -5.15 -3.16 -1.61
CA GLU A 323 -5.25 -2.49 -2.90
C GLU A 323 -6.39 -3.05 -3.77
N PHE A 324 -7.14 -2.17 -4.39
CA PHE A 324 -8.13 -2.49 -5.43
C PHE A 324 -7.49 -2.25 -6.79
N ILE A 325 -7.19 -3.32 -7.53
CA ILE A 325 -6.45 -3.25 -8.80
C ILE A 325 -7.44 -3.21 -9.97
N PRO A 326 -7.52 -2.08 -10.71
CA PRO A 326 -8.29 -1.98 -11.94
C PRO A 326 -7.74 -2.90 -13.05
N PHE A 327 -8.64 -3.62 -13.71
CA PHE A 327 -8.34 -4.44 -14.89
C PHE A 327 -9.57 -4.55 -15.80
N ASP A 328 -9.37 -5.03 -17.03
CA ASP A 328 -10.44 -5.28 -17.99
C ASP A 328 -10.49 -6.77 -18.30
N ALA A 329 -11.69 -7.34 -18.32
CA ALA A 329 -11.89 -8.75 -18.69
C ALA A 329 -13.27 -8.96 -19.31
N THR A 330 -13.44 -10.12 -19.96
CA THR A 330 -14.73 -10.56 -20.50
C THR A 330 -15.34 -11.58 -19.55
N ILE A 331 -16.52 -11.29 -19.01
CA ILE A 331 -17.28 -12.22 -18.16
C ILE A 331 -18.59 -12.57 -18.88
N ASN A 332 -18.85 -13.86 -19.07
CA ASN A 332 -20.06 -14.35 -19.77
C ASN A 332 -20.24 -13.68 -21.16
N GLY A 333 -19.14 -13.51 -21.90
CA GLY A 333 -19.15 -12.91 -23.23
C GLY A 333 -19.27 -11.37 -23.26
N LYS A 334 -19.31 -10.69 -22.12
CA LYS A 334 -19.43 -9.23 -22.02
C LYS A 334 -18.13 -8.60 -21.55
N PRO A 335 -17.53 -7.67 -22.32
CA PRO A 335 -16.41 -6.86 -21.85
C PRO A 335 -16.85 -6.01 -20.65
N MET A 336 -16.05 -6.02 -19.58
CA MET A 336 -16.34 -5.30 -18.34
C MET A 336 -15.12 -4.55 -17.83
N LYS A 337 -15.37 -3.39 -17.24
CA LYS A 337 -14.41 -2.58 -16.49
C LYS A 337 -14.44 -3.05 -15.04
N LEU A 338 -13.45 -3.80 -14.64
CA LEU A 338 -13.42 -4.49 -13.34
C LEU A 338 -12.32 -3.96 -12.44
N GLY A 339 -12.43 -4.26 -11.18
CA GLY A 339 -11.36 -4.17 -10.22
C GLY A 339 -11.40 -5.35 -9.26
N ALA A 340 -10.24 -5.77 -8.79
CA ALA A 340 -10.12 -6.91 -7.89
C ALA A 340 -9.34 -6.57 -6.63
N LYS A 341 -9.66 -7.27 -5.54
CA LYS A 341 -9.07 -7.10 -4.22
C LYS A 341 -9.04 -8.43 -3.48
N ALA A 342 -7.85 -8.86 -3.07
CA ALA A 342 -7.70 -9.94 -2.09
C ALA A 342 -7.62 -9.32 -0.69
N ASP A 343 -8.58 -9.63 0.17
CA ASP A 343 -8.74 -8.93 1.45
C ASP A 343 -8.32 -9.77 2.67
N ARG A 344 -8.09 -9.14 3.82
CA ARG A 344 -7.71 -9.83 5.07
C ARG A 344 -8.66 -10.96 5.41
N ASN A 345 -9.95 -10.79 5.14
CA ASN A 345 -11.02 -11.74 5.44
C ASN A 345 -10.96 -13.07 4.66
N GLY A 346 -9.97 -13.24 3.77
CA GLY A 346 -9.73 -14.48 3.03
C GLY A 346 -10.47 -14.62 1.70
N TYR A 347 -11.16 -13.58 1.26
CA TYR A 347 -11.87 -13.56 -0.01
C TYR A 347 -11.25 -12.62 -1.02
N PHE A 348 -11.23 -13.06 -2.27
CA PHE A 348 -10.88 -12.31 -3.45
C PHE A 348 -12.16 -11.78 -4.09
N PHE A 349 -12.34 -10.46 -4.04
CA PHE A 349 -13.50 -9.76 -4.56
C PHE A 349 -13.24 -9.25 -5.96
N VAL A 350 -14.24 -9.35 -6.83
CA VAL A 350 -14.29 -8.69 -8.14
C VAL A 350 -15.51 -7.79 -8.17
N LEU A 351 -15.30 -6.52 -8.50
CA LEU A 351 -16.35 -5.51 -8.58
C LEU A 351 -16.31 -4.84 -9.97
N ASP A 352 -17.45 -4.33 -10.41
CA ASP A 352 -17.50 -3.34 -11.49
C ASP A 352 -16.85 -2.05 -10.98
N ARG A 353 -15.73 -1.62 -11.58
CA ARG A 353 -14.96 -0.47 -11.07
C ARG A 353 -15.62 0.88 -11.30
N LEU A 354 -16.60 0.94 -12.20
CA LEU A 354 -17.33 2.19 -12.49
C LEU A 354 -18.43 2.45 -11.44
N THR A 355 -19.01 1.40 -10.90
CA THR A 355 -20.23 1.48 -10.08
C THR A 355 -20.10 0.89 -8.68
N GLY A 356 -19.02 0.14 -8.39
CA GLY A 356 -18.85 -0.61 -7.16
C GLY A 356 -19.75 -1.85 -7.04
N LYS A 357 -20.49 -2.21 -8.10
CA LYS A 357 -21.37 -3.38 -8.07
C LYS A 357 -20.58 -4.66 -7.90
N PHE A 358 -21.07 -5.51 -7.01
CA PHE A 358 -20.54 -6.83 -6.75
C PHE A 358 -20.66 -7.74 -7.98
N VAL A 359 -19.56 -8.38 -8.36
CA VAL A 359 -19.51 -9.39 -9.43
C VAL A 359 -19.30 -10.77 -8.85
N SER A 360 -18.26 -10.94 -8.03
CA SER A 360 -17.97 -12.22 -7.37
C SER A 360 -17.10 -12.05 -6.13
N ALA A 361 -17.12 -13.07 -5.26
CA ALA A 361 -16.16 -13.26 -4.19
C ALA A 361 -15.80 -14.74 -4.11
N SER A 362 -14.49 -15.04 -4.10
CA SER A 362 -13.96 -16.41 -4.08
C SER A 362 -12.91 -16.55 -2.99
N LYS A 363 -12.90 -17.68 -2.28
CA LYS A 363 -11.87 -17.95 -1.28
C LYS A 363 -10.51 -18.06 -1.96
N PHE A 364 -9.51 -17.37 -1.40
CA PHE A 364 -8.12 -17.54 -1.82
C PHE A 364 -7.24 -18.12 -0.72
N VAL A 365 -7.82 -18.46 0.43
CA VAL A 365 -7.19 -19.12 1.57
C VAL A 365 -7.78 -20.51 1.78
N MET A 366 -7.07 -21.36 2.53
CA MET A 366 -7.50 -22.73 2.80
C MET A 366 -8.83 -22.79 3.57
N GLN A 367 -9.02 -21.90 4.55
CA GLN A 367 -10.19 -21.89 5.41
C GLN A 367 -10.71 -20.48 5.70
N THR A 368 -12.05 -20.33 5.73
CA THR A 368 -12.74 -19.16 6.30
C THR A 368 -13.82 -19.65 7.26
N THR A 369 -13.90 -19.08 8.47
CA THR A 369 -14.86 -19.50 9.50
C THR A 369 -15.89 -18.43 9.83
N TRP A 370 -15.71 -17.19 9.37
CA TRP A 370 -16.55 -16.04 9.72
C TRP A 370 -17.76 -15.86 8.79
N ALA A 371 -17.65 -16.35 7.54
CA ALA A 371 -18.70 -16.24 6.54
C ALA A 371 -18.73 -17.45 5.60
N ASN A 372 -19.91 -17.74 5.09
CA ASN A 372 -20.25 -18.89 4.23
C ASN A 372 -20.56 -18.42 2.79
N GLY A 373 -19.74 -17.48 2.26
CA GLY A 373 -19.96 -16.84 0.97
C GLY A 373 -20.73 -15.53 1.08
N PHE A 374 -21.27 -15.07 -0.06
CA PHE A 374 -21.85 -13.74 -0.21
C PHE A 374 -23.17 -13.80 -0.98
N ASN A 375 -24.08 -12.90 -0.63
CA ASN A 375 -25.30 -12.70 -1.42
C ASN A 375 -24.94 -12.20 -2.83
N ALA A 376 -25.34 -12.93 -3.85
CA ALA A 376 -24.95 -12.65 -5.24
C ALA A 376 -25.45 -11.30 -5.79
N LYS A 377 -26.50 -10.71 -5.20
CA LYS A 377 -27.04 -9.41 -5.64
C LYS A 377 -26.41 -8.23 -4.92
N THR A 378 -26.13 -8.38 -3.63
CA THR A 378 -25.69 -7.27 -2.77
C THR A 378 -24.23 -7.33 -2.41
N GLY A 379 -23.56 -8.49 -2.55
CA GLY A 379 -22.22 -8.72 -2.05
C GLY A 379 -22.11 -8.73 -0.53
N ARG A 380 -23.23 -8.75 0.21
CA ARG A 380 -23.20 -8.84 1.67
C ARG A 380 -22.81 -10.26 2.10
N PRO A 381 -21.89 -10.42 3.08
CA PRO A 381 -21.50 -11.75 3.55
C PRO A 381 -22.65 -12.48 4.23
N ASN A 382 -22.69 -13.79 4.03
CA ASN A 382 -23.54 -14.71 4.79
C ASN A 382 -22.75 -15.11 6.05
N PHE A 383 -22.93 -14.35 7.13
CA PHE A 383 -22.19 -14.55 8.38
C PHE A 383 -22.43 -15.92 9.00
N ILE A 384 -21.43 -16.43 9.70
CA ILE A 384 -21.53 -17.56 10.63
C ILE A 384 -21.54 -16.94 12.03
N ASP A 385 -22.73 -16.66 12.57
CA ASP A 385 -22.90 -15.86 13.79
C ASP A 385 -22.21 -16.49 15.01
N ASP A 386 -22.16 -17.82 15.10
CA ASP A 386 -21.45 -18.54 16.16
C ASP A 386 -19.92 -18.29 16.17
N ASN A 387 -19.37 -17.79 15.08
CA ASN A 387 -17.95 -17.43 14.97
C ASN A 387 -17.66 -15.99 15.41
N ARG A 388 -18.65 -15.21 15.83
CA ARG A 388 -18.44 -13.87 16.37
C ARG A 388 -18.02 -13.95 17.83
N PRO A 389 -16.93 -13.26 18.27
CA PRO A 389 -16.55 -13.20 19.68
C PRO A 389 -17.69 -12.68 20.53
N GLY A 390 -17.98 -13.33 21.66
CA GLY A 390 -19.07 -12.95 22.55
C GLY A 390 -18.83 -11.64 23.29
N ALA A 391 -19.90 -11.01 23.81
CA ALA A 391 -19.79 -9.86 24.68
C ALA A 391 -19.07 -10.23 25.99
N PRO A 392 -18.20 -9.36 26.54
CA PRO A 392 -17.65 -9.55 27.88
C PRO A 392 -18.75 -9.41 28.93
N VAL A 393 -18.61 -10.12 30.06
CA VAL A 393 -19.53 -10.04 31.21
C VAL A 393 -18.78 -9.46 32.41
N GLY A 394 -19.13 -8.24 32.78
CA GLY A 394 -18.39 -7.51 33.82
C GLY A 394 -16.93 -7.29 33.43
N ALA A 395 -15.98 -7.76 34.25
CA ALA A 395 -14.54 -7.72 33.98
C ALA A 395 -14.02 -8.96 33.24
N GLU A 396 -14.87 -9.97 33.02
CA GLU A 396 -14.47 -11.20 32.37
C GLU A 396 -14.52 -11.09 30.85
N LYS A 397 -13.59 -11.78 30.17
CA LYS A 397 -13.58 -11.84 28.70
C LYS A 397 -14.82 -12.56 28.16
N GLY A 398 -15.24 -12.15 26.97
CA GLY A 398 -16.34 -12.80 26.25
C GLY A 398 -15.98 -14.23 25.77
N LYS A 399 -16.98 -14.89 25.16
CA LYS A 399 -16.79 -16.21 24.53
C LYS A 399 -15.63 -16.17 23.55
N VAL A 400 -14.67 -17.08 23.74
CA VAL A 400 -13.55 -17.31 22.80
C VAL A 400 -14.09 -18.06 21.58
N VAL A 401 -13.73 -17.60 20.39
CA VAL A 401 -14.02 -18.29 19.13
C VAL A 401 -12.73 -18.52 18.34
N PHE A 402 -12.67 -19.60 17.57
CA PHE A 402 -11.63 -19.82 16.59
C PHE A 402 -12.01 -19.17 15.27
N ALA A 403 -11.25 -18.17 14.82
CA ALA A 403 -11.45 -17.50 13.55
C ALA A 403 -10.32 -17.82 12.55
N SER A 404 -10.69 -18.05 11.31
CA SER A 404 -9.77 -18.17 10.17
C SER A 404 -10.30 -17.33 8.99
N PRO A 405 -9.44 -16.52 8.37
CA PRO A 405 -8.05 -16.20 8.72
C PRO A 405 -7.89 -15.57 10.11
N SER A 406 -6.64 -15.41 10.57
CA SER A 406 -6.34 -14.58 11.74
C SER A 406 -6.53 -13.09 11.42
N PHE A 407 -6.41 -12.20 12.40
CA PHE A 407 -6.48 -10.75 12.19
C PHE A 407 -5.34 -10.24 11.28
N LEU A 408 -4.20 -10.92 11.20
CA LEU A 408 -3.16 -10.61 10.21
C LEU A 408 -3.60 -10.94 8.78
N GLY A 409 -4.72 -11.63 8.62
CA GLY A 409 -5.43 -11.82 7.36
C GLY A 409 -4.92 -12.94 6.46
N GLY A 410 -5.75 -13.37 5.56
CA GLY A 410 -5.36 -14.23 4.44
C GLY A 410 -4.36 -13.54 3.51
N LYS A 411 -4.44 -12.22 3.40
CA LYS A 411 -3.44 -11.30 2.85
C LYS A 411 -3.41 -10.06 3.75
N ASN A 412 -2.23 -9.50 3.98
CA ASN A 412 -2.07 -8.23 4.70
C ASN A 412 -1.63 -7.13 3.73
N TRP A 413 -0.74 -6.23 4.13
CA TRP A 413 -0.26 -5.11 3.34
C TRP A 413 0.48 -5.51 2.05
N MET A 414 1.13 -6.69 2.03
CA MET A 414 1.95 -7.13 0.90
C MET A 414 1.14 -7.10 -0.40
N PRO A 415 1.56 -6.28 -1.40
CA PRO A 415 0.73 -6.12 -2.58
C PRO A 415 0.80 -7.32 -3.52
N MET A 416 -0.36 -7.67 -4.09
CA MET A 416 -0.49 -8.62 -5.18
C MET A 416 -0.11 -8.00 -6.52
N ALA A 417 0.02 -8.81 -7.58
CA ALA A 417 0.27 -8.36 -8.94
C ALA A 417 -0.76 -8.93 -9.91
N TYR A 418 -1.02 -8.21 -11.01
CA TYR A 418 -1.87 -8.67 -12.11
C TYR A 418 -1.07 -8.70 -13.41
N SER A 419 -1.03 -9.83 -14.10
CA SER A 419 -0.40 -9.95 -15.41
C SER A 419 -1.45 -9.88 -16.52
N GLN A 420 -1.33 -8.89 -17.36
CA GLN A 420 -2.15 -8.75 -18.56
C GLN A 420 -1.92 -9.88 -19.57
N GLN A 421 -0.74 -10.54 -19.54
CA GLN A 421 -0.41 -11.64 -20.44
C GLN A 421 -1.06 -12.97 -20.05
N THR A 422 -1.15 -13.25 -18.75
CA THR A 422 -1.76 -14.49 -18.24
C THR A 422 -3.21 -14.31 -17.86
N GLY A 423 -3.66 -13.07 -17.61
CA GLY A 423 -4.97 -12.77 -17.06
C GLY A 423 -5.11 -13.14 -15.58
N LEU A 424 -4.00 -13.44 -14.87
CA LEU A 424 -4.01 -13.95 -13.51
C LEU A 424 -3.56 -12.88 -12.51
N PHE A 425 -4.12 -12.96 -11.30
CA PHE A 425 -3.62 -12.28 -10.10
C PHE A 425 -2.69 -13.22 -9.33
N TYR A 426 -1.58 -12.69 -8.83
CA TYR A 426 -0.61 -13.39 -7.99
C TYR A 426 -0.66 -12.82 -6.59
N ILE A 427 -1.17 -13.63 -5.65
CA ILE A 427 -1.56 -13.20 -4.31
C ILE A 427 -0.60 -13.81 -3.28
N PRO A 428 0.20 -12.99 -2.56
CA PRO A 428 0.94 -13.47 -1.38
C PRO A 428 -0.05 -13.66 -0.24
N SER A 429 -0.32 -14.90 0.12
CA SER A 429 -1.36 -15.29 1.06
C SER A 429 -0.83 -16.09 2.24
N ASN A 430 -1.63 -16.18 3.31
CA ASN A 430 -1.28 -16.90 4.53
C ASN A 430 -2.47 -17.70 5.05
N ASP A 431 -2.21 -18.97 5.38
CA ASP A 431 -3.17 -19.92 5.93
C ASP A 431 -2.91 -20.09 7.43
N TRP A 432 -3.57 -19.26 8.24
CA TRP A 432 -3.51 -19.25 9.69
C TRP A 432 -4.85 -18.85 10.29
N GLY A 433 -5.05 -19.21 11.55
CA GLY A 433 -6.21 -18.82 12.31
C GLY A 433 -5.81 -18.14 13.62
N MET A 434 -6.80 -17.83 14.43
CA MET A 434 -6.63 -17.28 15.77
C MET A 434 -7.75 -17.73 16.71
N ASP A 435 -7.45 -17.89 17.98
CA ASP A 435 -8.44 -17.73 19.01
C ASP A 435 -8.60 -16.23 19.26
N ILE A 436 -9.84 -15.74 19.31
CA ILE A 436 -10.15 -14.34 19.57
C ILE A 436 -11.29 -14.22 20.56
N TRP A 437 -11.24 -13.23 21.44
CA TRP A 437 -12.26 -12.90 22.42
C TRP A 437 -12.35 -11.40 22.66
N ASN A 438 -13.53 -10.91 23.04
CA ASN A 438 -13.71 -9.51 23.42
C ASN A 438 -13.37 -9.27 24.89
N GLU A 439 -12.87 -8.08 25.18
CA GLU A 439 -12.56 -7.59 26.52
C GLU A 439 -13.21 -6.23 26.77
N PRO A 440 -13.50 -5.90 28.05
CA PRO A 440 -13.91 -4.54 28.40
C PRO A 440 -12.81 -3.55 28.04
N ILE A 441 -13.18 -2.40 27.48
CA ILE A 441 -12.24 -1.32 27.15
C ILE A 441 -12.91 0.05 27.29
N ALA A 442 -12.15 1.04 27.73
CA ALA A 442 -12.53 2.43 27.72
C ALA A 442 -11.52 3.25 26.91
N TYR A 443 -12.00 4.17 26.11
CA TYR A 443 -11.14 5.04 25.32
C TYR A 443 -10.26 5.94 26.22
N LYS A 444 -8.97 5.98 25.89
CA LYS A 444 -8.00 6.92 26.43
C LYS A 444 -7.13 7.43 25.29
N LYS A 445 -7.09 8.75 25.07
CA LYS A 445 -6.29 9.36 23.99
C LYS A 445 -4.83 8.87 24.03
N GLY A 446 -4.33 8.44 22.88
CA GLY A 446 -2.95 7.97 22.71
C GLY A 446 -2.65 6.60 23.30
N ALA A 447 -3.63 5.88 23.81
CA ALA A 447 -3.48 4.50 24.29
C ALA A 447 -4.17 3.51 23.35
N ALA A 448 -3.71 2.24 23.36
CA ALA A 448 -4.34 1.18 22.60
C ALA A 448 -5.82 1.02 22.97
N TYR A 449 -6.68 0.93 21.97
CA TYR A 449 -8.15 0.85 22.09
C TYR A 449 -8.68 -0.36 21.32
N LEU A 450 -8.21 -1.56 21.67
CA LEU A 450 -8.59 -2.80 21.00
C LEU A 450 -9.90 -3.39 21.56
N GLY A 451 -9.97 -3.60 22.86
CA GLY A 451 -11.10 -4.29 23.50
C GLY A 451 -11.22 -5.76 23.10
N ALA A 452 -10.12 -6.40 22.77
CA ALA A 452 -10.03 -7.80 22.37
C ALA A 452 -8.66 -8.37 22.71
N GLY A 453 -8.62 -9.70 22.91
CA GLY A 453 -7.40 -10.49 23.01
C GLY A 453 -7.41 -11.60 21.97
N PHE A 454 -6.23 -12.11 21.60
CA PHE A 454 -6.08 -13.13 20.56
C PHE A 454 -4.84 -14.01 20.75
N THR A 455 -4.83 -15.15 20.05
CA THR A 455 -3.65 -16.01 19.90
C THR A 455 -3.63 -16.58 18.49
N ILE A 456 -2.61 -16.26 17.68
CA ILE A 456 -2.49 -16.73 16.30
C ILE A 456 -1.96 -18.17 16.30
N LYS A 457 -2.54 -19.01 15.43
CA LYS A 457 -2.23 -20.43 15.28
C LYS A 457 -2.05 -20.81 13.82
N PRO A 458 -1.11 -21.71 13.46
CA PRO A 458 -1.10 -22.36 12.16
C PRO A 458 -2.35 -23.23 12.01
N ILE A 459 -2.85 -23.38 10.77
CA ILE A 459 -3.96 -24.28 10.44
C ILE A 459 -3.56 -25.41 9.50
N ALA A 460 -2.39 -25.32 8.91
CA ALA A 460 -1.76 -26.37 8.10
C ALA A 460 -0.46 -26.84 8.76
N GLU A 461 -0.11 -28.12 8.54
CA GLU A 461 1.12 -28.69 9.08
C GLU A 461 2.35 -28.38 8.23
N ASP A 462 2.16 -28.23 6.91
CA ASP A 462 3.24 -28.13 5.92
C ASP A 462 3.60 -26.69 5.53
N HIS A 463 2.72 -25.71 5.78
CA HIS A 463 2.93 -24.32 5.40
C HIS A 463 2.11 -23.33 6.22
N ILE A 464 2.50 -22.06 6.14
CA ILE A 464 1.68 -20.91 6.56
C ILE A 464 1.49 -19.99 5.36
N GLY A 465 2.59 -19.63 4.67
CA GLY A 465 2.54 -18.80 3.48
C GLY A 465 2.20 -19.58 2.22
N ALA A 466 1.53 -18.93 1.27
CA ALA A 466 1.32 -19.46 -0.07
C ALA A 466 1.29 -18.33 -1.11
N LEU A 467 1.99 -18.50 -2.22
CA LEU A 467 1.80 -17.64 -3.40
C LEU A 467 0.77 -18.32 -4.30
N ARG A 468 -0.35 -17.65 -4.55
CA ARG A 468 -1.47 -18.20 -5.33
C ARG A 468 -1.71 -17.40 -6.59
N ALA A 469 -1.79 -18.10 -7.74
CA ALA A 469 -2.27 -17.52 -8.98
C ALA A 469 -3.77 -17.74 -9.12
N MET A 470 -4.51 -16.66 -9.23
CA MET A 470 -5.97 -16.67 -9.25
C MET A 470 -6.54 -16.11 -10.54
N ASP A 471 -7.45 -16.84 -11.17
CA ASP A 471 -8.22 -16.36 -12.31
C ASP A 471 -9.41 -15.52 -11.82
N PRO A 472 -9.44 -14.20 -12.11
CA PRO A 472 -10.50 -13.32 -11.64
C PRO A 472 -11.86 -13.57 -12.30
N THR A 473 -11.90 -14.26 -13.44
CA THR A 473 -13.15 -14.53 -14.18
C THR A 473 -13.86 -15.76 -13.70
N THR A 474 -13.11 -16.75 -13.20
CA THR A 474 -13.64 -18.02 -12.69
C THR A 474 -13.58 -18.13 -11.17
N GLY A 475 -12.79 -17.29 -10.51
CA GLY A 475 -12.53 -17.35 -9.08
C GLY A 475 -11.74 -18.59 -8.64
N LYS A 476 -11.03 -19.25 -9.56
CA LYS A 476 -10.25 -20.46 -9.27
C LYS A 476 -8.76 -20.14 -9.06
N ILE A 477 -8.15 -20.84 -8.12
CA ILE A 477 -6.70 -20.91 -7.98
C ILE A 477 -6.19 -21.82 -9.09
N VAL A 478 -5.31 -21.27 -9.95
CA VAL A 478 -4.71 -21.99 -11.10
C VAL A 478 -3.50 -22.79 -10.66
N TRP A 479 -2.66 -22.19 -9.81
CA TRP A 479 -1.52 -22.85 -9.18
C TRP A 479 -1.21 -22.22 -7.81
N GLU A 480 -0.49 -22.96 -6.99
CA GLU A 480 -0.09 -22.57 -5.64
C GLU A 480 1.36 -22.97 -5.38
N TYR A 481 2.14 -22.08 -4.79
CA TYR A 481 3.43 -22.38 -4.18
C TYR A 481 3.33 -22.19 -2.67
N LYS A 482 3.66 -23.23 -1.90
CA LYS A 482 3.60 -23.23 -0.42
C LYS A 482 4.94 -22.83 0.18
N ASN A 483 4.91 -22.01 1.24
CA ASN A 483 6.08 -21.58 2.01
C ASN A 483 5.88 -21.87 3.48
N LYS A 484 6.93 -22.36 4.16
CA LYS A 484 6.83 -22.75 5.57
C LYS A 484 6.48 -21.56 6.48
N ALA A 485 7.20 -20.45 6.33
CA ALA A 485 6.91 -19.20 7.04
C ALA A 485 5.85 -18.37 6.30
N PRO A 486 5.13 -17.46 6.98
CA PRO A 486 4.13 -16.60 6.34
C PRO A 486 4.79 -15.71 5.28
N LEU A 487 4.18 -15.57 4.10
CA LEU A 487 4.65 -14.61 3.10
C LEU A 487 4.33 -13.19 3.58
N TRP A 488 5.35 -12.32 3.52
CA TRP A 488 5.25 -10.93 3.99
C TRP A 488 5.87 -9.92 3.03
N GLY A 489 6.23 -10.34 1.82
CA GLY A 489 6.77 -9.51 0.73
C GLY A 489 5.79 -9.31 -0.40
N GLY A 490 5.94 -8.20 -1.14
CA GLY A 490 5.12 -7.91 -2.32
C GLY A 490 5.49 -8.76 -3.54
N VAL A 491 4.67 -8.68 -4.57
CA VAL A 491 4.81 -9.44 -5.82
C VAL A 491 5.07 -8.49 -7.00
N LEU A 492 5.91 -8.91 -7.94
CA LEU A 492 6.13 -8.29 -9.24
C LEU A 492 5.92 -9.34 -10.33
N THR A 493 5.26 -8.98 -11.43
CA THR A 493 5.19 -9.83 -12.63
C THR A 493 5.73 -9.08 -13.86
N THR A 494 6.25 -9.83 -14.86
CA THR A 494 6.91 -9.23 -16.02
C THR A 494 6.48 -9.89 -17.33
N ALA A 495 6.66 -9.17 -18.43
CA ALA A 495 6.45 -9.70 -19.78
C ALA A 495 7.43 -10.86 -20.14
N GLY A 496 8.48 -11.05 -19.36
CA GLY A 496 9.34 -12.25 -19.43
C GLY A 496 8.67 -13.53 -18.92
N GLY A 497 7.39 -13.49 -18.54
CA GLY A 497 6.63 -14.63 -18.02
C GLY A 497 7.00 -15.01 -16.60
N LEU A 498 7.49 -14.07 -15.80
CA LEU A 498 7.98 -14.29 -14.44
C LEU A 498 7.10 -13.64 -13.39
N VAL A 499 7.09 -14.27 -12.21
CA VAL A 499 6.57 -13.71 -10.96
C VAL A 499 7.69 -13.71 -9.93
N PHE A 500 8.00 -12.54 -9.36
CA PHE A 500 8.98 -12.39 -8.27
C PHE A 500 8.28 -12.12 -6.96
N THR A 501 8.75 -12.75 -5.88
CA THR A 501 8.33 -12.46 -4.50
C THR A 501 9.43 -12.79 -3.50
N GLY A 502 9.36 -12.16 -2.34
CA GLY A 502 10.27 -12.41 -1.23
C GLY A 502 9.71 -13.39 -0.21
N THR A 503 10.59 -14.05 0.54
CA THR A 503 10.23 -14.89 1.68
C THR A 503 10.88 -14.41 2.98
N PRO A 504 10.27 -14.67 4.15
CA PRO A 504 10.86 -14.32 5.46
C PRO A 504 12.23 -14.96 5.70
N GLU A 505 12.46 -16.15 5.15
CA GLU A 505 13.74 -16.87 5.24
C GLU A 505 14.89 -16.19 4.46
N GLY A 506 14.58 -15.07 3.78
CA GLY A 506 15.56 -14.23 3.10
C GLY A 506 15.77 -14.55 1.63
N TYR A 507 14.89 -15.30 1.00
CA TYR A 507 14.98 -15.56 -0.43
C TYR A 507 14.17 -14.57 -1.24
N LEU A 508 14.80 -13.96 -2.25
CA LEU A 508 14.07 -13.48 -3.43
C LEU A 508 13.94 -14.66 -4.40
N LYS A 509 12.72 -14.92 -4.86
CA LYS A 509 12.38 -16.05 -5.75
C LYS A 509 11.73 -15.57 -7.04
N ALA A 510 11.96 -16.32 -8.12
CA ALA A 510 11.28 -16.15 -9.39
C ALA A 510 10.57 -17.44 -9.80
N PHE A 511 9.33 -17.29 -10.25
CA PHE A 511 8.46 -18.38 -10.67
C PHE A 511 8.02 -18.17 -12.11
N ASP A 512 7.77 -19.28 -12.82
CA ASP A 512 7.03 -19.25 -14.09
C ASP A 512 5.59 -18.78 -13.82
N ALA A 513 5.17 -17.72 -14.50
CA ALA A 513 3.87 -17.08 -14.26
C ALA A 513 2.66 -17.98 -14.57
N LYS A 514 2.81 -18.95 -15.48
CA LYS A 514 1.72 -19.85 -15.91
C LYS A 514 1.62 -21.10 -15.05
N THR A 515 2.76 -21.60 -14.56
CA THR A 515 2.83 -22.93 -13.91
C THR A 515 3.12 -22.88 -12.42
N GLY A 516 3.67 -21.77 -11.92
CA GLY A 516 4.14 -21.67 -10.53
C GLY A 516 5.43 -22.42 -10.25
N GLN A 517 6.13 -22.94 -11.27
CA GLN A 517 7.43 -23.58 -11.09
C GLN A 517 8.46 -22.55 -10.60
N GLU A 518 9.18 -22.85 -9.50
CA GLU A 518 10.34 -22.06 -9.07
C GLU A 518 11.47 -22.22 -10.08
N LEU A 519 11.90 -21.10 -10.68
CA LEU A 519 12.95 -21.07 -11.69
C LEU A 519 14.28 -20.55 -11.17
N TRP A 520 14.23 -19.73 -10.11
CA TRP A 520 15.41 -19.12 -9.53
C TRP A 520 15.14 -18.65 -8.10
N LYS A 521 16.17 -18.62 -7.28
CA LYS A 521 16.18 -18.02 -5.95
C LYS A 521 17.55 -17.52 -5.56
N PHE A 522 17.58 -16.49 -4.72
CA PHE A 522 18.80 -15.94 -4.14
C PHE A 522 18.59 -15.60 -2.67
N GLN A 523 19.56 -15.99 -1.81
CA GLN A 523 19.55 -15.71 -0.37
C GLN A 523 20.19 -14.34 -0.09
N THR A 524 19.44 -13.42 0.54
CA THR A 524 19.87 -12.04 0.82
C THR A 524 20.40 -11.81 2.23
N GLY A 525 20.34 -12.83 3.10
CA GLY A 525 20.82 -12.76 4.49
C GLY A 525 19.80 -12.28 5.52
N SER A 526 18.70 -11.65 5.12
CA SER A 526 17.58 -11.26 5.98
C SER A 526 16.25 -11.43 5.24
N GLY A 527 15.12 -11.38 5.94
CA GLY A 527 13.81 -11.57 5.33
C GLY A 527 13.55 -10.57 4.21
N VAL A 528 13.13 -11.06 3.04
CA VAL A 528 12.76 -10.22 1.89
C VAL A 528 11.29 -9.87 2.01
N VAL A 529 11.04 -8.70 2.60
CA VAL A 529 9.69 -8.17 2.85
C VAL A 529 9.35 -6.96 1.97
N GLY A 530 10.32 -6.38 1.27
CA GLY A 530 10.07 -5.31 0.30
C GLY A 530 9.31 -5.81 -0.94
N SER A 531 8.82 -4.87 -1.74
CA SER A 531 8.20 -5.17 -3.04
C SER A 531 9.25 -5.11 -4.14
N PRO A 532 9.43 -6.17 -4.95
CA PRO A 532 10.36 -6.16 -6.07
C PRO A 532 9.94 -5.16 -7.15
N VAL A 533 10.94 -4.59 -7.84
CA VAL A 533 10.75 -3.71 -9.02
C VAL A 533 11.75 -4.09 -10.11
N THR A 534 11.49 -3.64 -11.34
CA THR A 534 12.41 -3.83 -12.47
C THR A 534 12.42 -2.62 -13.38
N TRP A 535 13.59 -2.33 -13.95
CA TRP A 535 13.80 -1.27 -14.93
C TRP A 535 14.91 -1.64 -15.90
N GLU A 536 15.01 -0.92 -17.00
CA GLU A 536 16.11 -1.01 -17.98
C GLU A 536 17.01 0.22 -17.87
N GLN A 537 18.29 0.00 -17.88
CA GLN A 537 19.30 1.04 -17.95
C GLN A 537 20.49 0.57 -18.79
N ASP A 538 20.95 1.41 -19.75
CA ASP A 538 22.07 1.10 -20.65
C ASP A 538 21.87 -0.21 -21.44
N GLY A 539 20.60 -0.53 -21.77
CA GLY A 539 20.24 -1.76 -22.50
C GLY A 539 20.24 -3.05 -21.64
N GLU A 540 20.42 -2.94 -20.33
CA GLU A 540 20.39 -4.07 -19.38
C GLU A 540 19.16 -3.96 -18.47
N GLN A 541 18.44 -5.07 -18.28
CA GLN A 541 17.34 -5.15 -17.32
C GLN A 541 17.85 -5.46 -15.93
N TYR A 542 17.40 -4.67 -14.95
CA TYR A 542 17.68 -4.81 -13.53
C TYR A 542 16.43 -5.23 -12.76
N VAL A 543 16.63 -5.98 -11.68
CA VAL A 543 15.60 -6.31 -10.69
C VAL A 543 16.10 -5.89 -9.33
N ALA A 544 15.29 -5.18 -8.54
CA ALA A 544 15.69 -4.74 -7.20
C ALA A 544 14.63 -5.07 -6.15
N VAL A 545 15.11 -5.28 -4.91
CA VAL A 545 14.24 -5.53 -3.75
C VAL A 545 14.92 -5.08 -2.47
N MET A 546 14.10 -4.67 -1.49
CA MET A 546 14.54 -4.43 -0.12
C MET A 546 14.51 -5.73 0.69
N SER A 547 15.56 -5.96 1.47
CA SER A 547 15.72 -7.08 2.42
C SER A 547 15.94 -6.54 3.82
N GLY A 548 15.18 -7.02 4.78
CA GLY A 548 15.28 -6.65 6.19
C GLY A 548 14.03 -7.09 6.96
N TRP A 549 14.13 -8.19 7.71
CA TRP A 549 13.02 -8.77 8.48
C TRP A 549 12.51 -7.83 9.57
N GLY A 550 11.19 -7.83 9.77
CA GLY A 550 10.46 -7.04 10.76
C GLY A 550 9.00 -6.88 10.37
N GLY A 551 8.32 -5.90 10.93
CA GLY A 551 6.90 -5.65 10.73
C GLY A 551 6.01 -6.39 11.71
N ALA A 552 4.72 -6.47 11.44
CA ALA A 552 3.72 -6.98 12.38
C ALA A 552 3.90 -8.46 12.75
N VAL A 553 4.40 -9.29 11.84
CA VAL A 553 4.50 -10.76 12.08
C VAL A 553 5.39 -11.11 13.26
N PRO A 554 6.64 -10.63 13.41
CA PRO A 554 7.46 -10.94 14.57
C PRO A 554 6.92 -10.33 15.87
N LEU A 555 6.10 -9.28 15.82
CA LEU A 555 5.48 -8.66 17.00
C LEU A 555 4.23 -9.42 17.48
N TRP A 556 3.39 -9.88 16.57
CA TRP A 556 2.04 -10.37 16.86
C TRP A 556 1.82 -11.85 16.51
N GLY A 557 2.80 -12.51 15.90
CA GLY A 557 2.65 -13.85 15.31
C GLY A 557 2.35 -15.00 16.29
N GLY A 558 2.40 -14.78 17.60
CA GLY A 558 2.07 -15.81 18.58
C GLY A 558 2.88 -17.09 18.40
N GLU A 559 2.21 -18.25 18.29
CA GLU A 559 2.89 -19.55 18.06
C GLU A 559 3.55 -19.64 16.68
N VAL A 560 3.00 -18.93 15.69
CA VAL A 560 3.58 -18.84 14.34
C VAL A 560 4.96 -18.19 14.36
N ALA A 561 5.22 -17.26 15.29
CA ALA A 561 6.53 -16.62 15.45
C ALA A 561 7.66 -17.63 15.72
N LYS A 562 7.35 -18.80 16.26
CA LYS A 562 8.33 -19.88 16.50
C LYS A 562 8.91 -20.44 15.19
N THR A 563 8.21 -20.31 14.06
CA THR A 563 8.65 -20.81 12.75
C THR A 563 9.74 -19.95 12.11
N PHE A 564 9.95 -18.73 12.60
CA PHE A 564 10.91 -17.76 12.05
C PHE A 564 11.75 -17.04 13.14
N LYS A 565 11.86 -17.63 14.34
CA LYS A 565 12.62 -17.07 15.47
C LYS A 565 14.10 -16.81 15.15
N ASP A 566 14.67 -17.57 14.21
CA ASP A 566 16.08 -17.51 13.84
C ASP A 566 16.34 -16.60 12.62
N ILE A 567 15.32 -15.85 12.14
CA ILE A 567 15.50 -14.93 11.04
C ILE A 567 16.13 -13.63 11.54
N SER A 568 17.30 -13.31 10.99
CA SER A 568 18.03 -12.10 11.34
C SER A 568 17.33 -10.84 10.81
N GLN A 569 17.33 -9.79 11.62
CA GLN A 569 17.01 -8.43 11.15
C GLN A 569 18.12 -7.93 10.22
N GLY A 570 17.83 -6.91 9.42
CA GLY A 570 18.79 -6.32 8.50
C GLY A 570 18.16 -5.17 7.71
N GLY A 571 18.98 -4.55 6.87
CA GLY A 571 18.52 -3.49 5.97
C GLY A 571 19.47 -3.37 4.80
N ALA A 572 19.07 -3.89 3.64
CA ALA A 572 19.84 -3.78 2.41
C ALA A 572 18.93 -3.66 1.19
N LEU A 573 19.39 -2.86 0.23
CA LEU A 573 18.88 -2.86 -1.13
C LEU A 573 19.72 -3.86 -1.95
N TRP A 574 19.07 -4.86 -2.53
CA TRP A 574 19.67 -5.81 -3.46
C TRP A 574 19.27 -5.49 -4.89
N VAL A 575 20.21 -5.47 -5.80
CA VAL A 575 20.01 -5.23 -7.24
C VAL A 575 20.65 -6.35 -8.03
N PHE A 576 19.90 -6.90 -8.98
CA PHE A 576 20.26 -8.06 -9.80
C PHE A 576 20.21 -7.71 -11.29
N LYS A 577 21.04 -8.41 -12.09
CA LYS A 577 21.03 -8.33 -13.56
C LYS A 577 21.53 -9.63 -14.17
N LEU A 578 21.36 -9.77 -15.47
CA LEU A 578 22.02 -10.86 -16.22
C LEU A 578 23.51 -10.56 -16.36
N PRO A 579 24.42 -11.56 -16.27
CA PRO A 579 25.82 -11.36 -16.56
C PRO A 579 26.01 -10.92 -18.01
N LYS A 580 27.03 -10.11 -18.27
CA LYS A 580 27.44 -9.82 -19.65
C LYS A 580 27.95 -11.10 -20.27
N GLY A 581 27.44 -11.45 -21.46
CA GLY A 581 27.86 -12.61 -22.22
C GLY A 581 29.30 -12.51 -22.71
#